data_9a1742fb8f4749648deb514294bf8ebf
#
_entry.id   9a1742fb8f4749648deb514294bf8ebf
#
_cell.length_a   1.000
_cell.length_b   1.000
_cell.length_c   1.000
_cell.angle_alpha   90.00
_cell.angle_beta   90.00
_cell.angle_gamma   90.00
#
_symmetry.space_group_name_H-M   'P 1'
#
loop_
_entity.id
_entity.type
_entity.pdbx_description
1 polymer ?
#
loop_
_entity_poly.entity_id
_entity_poly.type
_entity_poly.pdbx_seq_one_letter_code
_entity_poly.pdbx_strand_id
1 'polypeptide(L)'
;MFSFVILLNQLRNIAMKRIITLFGAFALLTNLNSFSYAQALEDFKPSSVNQLGKAYPQVNSEGRVRAQLYAPEAKKVQLDIGGVKYDMIKNEQGFWTGESERQQEGFHYYQLNVDGASVPDPGTKYFYGAGRWGSGIEIPAHDEDFYALKDVPHGLVSELNYYSKITQSWRRCFVYTPAGYEVNTKRHYPVLYLQH
;
A
#
# COMPACT_ATOMS: atom_id res chain seq x y z
N MET A 1 -0.24 -59.88 52.12
CA MET A 1 -0.61 -58.46 52.21
C MET A 1 0.49 -57.50 51.63
N PHE A 2 1.75 -57.85 51.73
CA PHE A 2 2.88 -57.00 51.21
C PHE A 2 2.98 -56.94 49.68
N SER A 3 2.68 -58.03 48.94
CA SER A 3 2.77 -58.06 47.47
C SER A 3 1.76 -57.14 46.73
N PHE A 4 0.58 -56.92 47.30
CA PHE A 4 -0.47 -56.10 46.66
C PHE A 4 -0.18 -54.60 46.70
N VAL A 5 0.49 -54.14 47.77
CA VAL A 5 0.90 -52.74 47.95
C VAL A 5 2.04 -52.34 46.98
N ILE A 6 2.97 -53.26 46.70
CA ILE A 6 4.08 -53.05 45.76
C ILE A 6 3.52 -52.95 44.32
N LEU A 7 2.56 -53.81 43.95
CA LEU A 7 1.93 -53.79 42.62
C LEU A 7 1.17 -52.48 42.37
N LEU A 8 0.41 -51.98 43.36
CA LEU A 8 -0.31 -50.71 43.28
C LEU A 8 0.62 -49.49 43.13
N ASN A 9 1.77 -49.48 43.83
CA ASN A 9 2.77 -48.42 43.70
C ASN A 9 3.48 -48.44 42.33
N GLN A 10 3.76 -49.62 41.77
CA GLN A 10 4.31 -49.71 40.41
C GLN A 10 3.31 -49.25 39.35
N LEU A 11 2.03 -49.61 39.42
CA LEU A 11 1.01 -49.15 38.50
C LEU A 11 0.78 -47.64 38.57
N ARG A 12 0.82 -47.04 39.77
CA ARG A 12 0.71 -45.61 39.97
C ARG A 12 1.88 -44.82 39.35
N ASN A 13 3.12 -45.37 39.47
CA ASN A 13 4.29 -44.77 38.87
C ASN A 13 4.32 -44.86 37.34
N ILE A 14 3.80 -45.94 36.76
CA ILE A 14 3.69 -46.11 35.32
C ILE A 14 2.62 -45.13 34.76
N ALA A 15 1.50 -44.97 35.45
CA ALA A 15 0.42 -44.03 35.05
C ALA A 15 0.93 -42.57 35.14
N MET A 16 1.65 -42.18 36.21
CA MET A 16 2.21 -40.83 36.33
C MET A 16 3.27 -40.55 35.26
N LYS A 17 4.16 -41.49 34.93
CA LYS A 17 5.11 -41.34 33.85
C LYS A 17 4.44 -41.15 32.48
N ARG A 18 3.39 -41.89 32.19
CA ARG A 18 2.60 -41.74 30.94
C ARG A 18 1.88 -40.40 30.86
N ILE A 19 1.33 -39.89 31.95
CA ILE A 19 0.69 -38.57 32.03
C ILE A 19 1.70 -37.46 31.80
N ILE A 20 2.88 -37.53 32.43
CA ILE A 20 3.96 -36.53 32.21
C ILE A 20 4.47 -36.53 30.77
N THR A 21 4.57 -37.73 30.13
CA THR A 21 4.98 -37.84 28.73
C THR A 21 3.92 -37.29 27.78
N LEU A 22 2.65 -37.48 28.06
CA LEU A 22 1.53 -36.92 27.28
C LEU A 22 1.43 -35.40 27.43
N PHE A 23 1.62 -34.84 28.64
CA PHE A 23 1.67 -33.38 28.83
C PHE A 23 2.92 -32.74 28.20
N GLY A 24 4.06 -33.40 28.24
CA GLY A 24 5.26 -32.94 27.56
C GLY A 24 5.13 -32.91 26.03
N ALA A 25 4.49 -33.94 25.45
CA ALA A 25 4.21 -33.99 24.01
C ALA A 25 3.18 -32.94 23.56
N PHE A 26 2.17 -32.66 24.39
CA PHE A 26 1.17 -31.61 24.10
C PHE A 26 1.74 -30.20 24.19
N ALA A 27 2.64 -29.94 25.13
CA ALA A 27 3.36 -28.67 25.26
C ALA A 27 4.33 -28.40 24.08
N LEU A 28 4.91 -29.45 23.48
CA LEU A 28 5.74 -29.33 22.28
C LEU A 28 4.93 -29.05 21.01
N LEU A 29 3.69 -29.55 20.93
CA LEU A 29 2.81 -29.35 19.77
C LEU A 29 2.19 -27.94 19.73
N THR A 30 2.08 -27.24 20.86
CA THR A 30 1.53 -25.88 20.90
C THR A 30 2.53 -24.78 20.48
N ASN A 31 3.83 -25.09 20.35
CA ASN A 31 4.86 -24.14 19.95
C ASN A 31 5.16 -24.13 18.43
N LEU A 32 4.43 -24.90 17.61
CA LEU A 32 4.68 -24.97 16.16
C LEU A 32 3.88 -24.00 15.31
N ASN A 33 3.07 -23.12 15.93
CA ASN A 33 2.34 -22.08 15.22
C ASN A 33 2.92 -20.66 15.47
N SER A 34 4.22 -20.53 15.58
CA SER A 34 4.86 -19.25 15.33
C SER A 34 4.76 -19.01 13.83
N PHE A 35 3.64 -18.46 13.36
CA PHE A 35 3.64 -17.72 12.10
C PHE A 35 4.64 -16.60 12.29
N SER A 36 5.85 -16.82 11.79
CA SER A 36 6.80 -15.74 11.59
C SER A 36 6.19 -14.85 10.52
N TYR A 37 5.40 -13.86 10.92
CA TYR A 37 5.18 -12.72 10.07
C TYR A 37 6.57 -12.15 9.81
N ALA A 38 7.05 -12.31 8.59
CA ALA A 38 8.28 -11.63 8.18
C ALA A 38 8.07 -10.15 8.51
N GLN A 39 8.80 -9.64 9.49
CA GLN A 39 8.72 -8.23 9.86
C GLN A 39 9.10 -7.42 8.62
N ALA A 40 8.24 -6.50 8.21
CA ALA A 40 8.53 -5.63 7.08
C ALA A 40 9.86 -4.90 7.30
N LEU A 41 10.62 -4.71 6.24
CA LEU A 41 11.86 -3.93 6.32
C LEU A 41 11.52 -2.48 6.68
N GLU A 42 12.20 -1.95 7.71
CA GLU A 42 12.02 -0.57 8.22
C GLU A 42 12.83 0.45 7.39
N ASP A 43 12.80 0.34 6.07
CA ASP A 43 13.45 1.24 5.13
C ASP A 43 12.48 2.14 4.35
N PHE A 44 11.34 2.44 4.96
CA PHE A 44 10.29 3.26 4.37
C PHE A 44 10.77 4.67 4.03
N LYS A 45 10.46 5.13 2.82
CA LYS A 45 10.75 6.47 2.32
C LYS A 45 9.48 7.15 1.83
N PRO A 46 9.37 8.50 1.95
CA PRO A 46 8.25 9.23 1.38
C PRO A 46 8.09 8.93 -0.11
N SER A 47 6.84 8.74 -0.55
CA SER A 47 6.55 8.53 -1.96
C SER A 47 6.83 9.79 -2.79
N SER A 48 7.28 9.60 -4.03
CA SER A 48 7.56 10.67 -5.00
C SER A 48 6.32 11.53 -5.36
N VAL A 49 5.13 10.99 -5.11
CA VAL A 49 3.86 11.68 -5.40
C VAL A 49 3.24 12.37 -4.17
N ASN A 50 3.97 12.44 -3.05
CA ASN A 50 3.52 13.17 -1.89
C ASN A 50 3.37 14.67 -2.17
N GLN A 51 2.46 15.32 -1.46
CA GLN A 51 2.45 16.77 -1.41
C GLN A 51 3.71 17.31 -0.75
N LEU A 52 4.11 18.50 -1.13
CA LEU A 52 5.35 19.12 -0.62
C LEU A 52 5.37 19.15 0.92
N GLY A 53 6.43 18.64 1.50
CA GLY A 53 6.64 18.58 2.94
C GLY A 53 5.89 17.47 3.67
N LYS A 54 5.19 16.59 2.97
CA LYS A 54 4.51 15.45 3.58
C LYS A 54 5.42 14.23 3.67
N ALA A 55 5.54 13.66 4.87
CA ALA A 55 6.33 12.46 5.12
C ALA A 55 5.58 11.15 4.76
N TYR A 56 4.27 11.21 4.66
CA TYR A 56 3.40 10.07 4.31
C TYR A 56 2.53 10.40 3.10
N PRO A 57 2.14 9.37 2.33
CA PRO A 57 2.47 7.94 2.44
C PRO A 57 3.94 7.63 2.13
N GLN A 58 4.37 6.45 2.57
CA GLN A 58 5.73 5.95 2.40
C GLN A 58 5.71 4.61 1.67
N VAL A 59 6.82 4.27 1.02
CA VAL A 59 7.05 2.96 0.38
C VAL A 59 8.39 2.42 0.84
N ASN A 60 8.47 1.12 1.12
CA ASN A 60 9.73 0.43 1.43
C ASN A 60 10.28 -0.32 0.20
N SER A 61 11.49 -0.89 0.33
CA SER A 61 12.14 -1.65 -0.76
C SER A 61 11.40 -2.93 -1.17
N GLU A 62 10.50 -3.43 -0.32
CA GLU A 62 9.64 -4.58 -0.65
C GLU A 62 8.36 -4.18 -1.41
N GLY A 63 8.11 -2.89 -1.63
CA GLY A 63 6.89 -2.38 -2.25
C GLY A 63 5.68 -2.35 -1.30
N ARG A 64 5.90 -2.36 0.02
CA ARG A 64 4.83 -2.15 1.01
C ARG A 64 4.58 -0.66 1.18
N VAL A 65 3.32 -0.31 1.35
CA VAL A 65 2.86 1.08 1.54
C VAL A 65 2.52 1.30 3.00
N ARG A 66 3.04 2.38 3.58
CA ARG A 66 2.66 2.86 4.92
C ARG A 66 1.96 4.20 4.80
N ALA A 67 0.71 4.25 5.23
CA ALA A 67 -0.08 5.49 5.27
C ALA A 67 -0.26 5.98 6.71
N GLN A 68 -0.42 7.29 6.87
CA GLN A 68 -0.72 7.90 8.16
C GLN A 68 -1.78 8.99 8.00
N LEU A 69 -2.76 9.01 8.91
CA LEU A 69 -3.83 9.99 8.94
C LEU A 69 -4.06 10.51 10.37
N TYR A 70 -4.16 11.82 10.53
CA TYR A 70 -4.65 12.42 11.77
C TYR A 70 -6.17 12.45 11.77
N ALA A 71 -6.80 11.63 12.61
CA ALA A 71 -8.24 11.53 12.74
C ALA A 71 -8.61 11.10 14.18
N PRO A 72 -8.47 12.02 15.16
CA PRO A 72 -8.61 11.68 16.58
C PRO A 72 -9.99 11.15 16.96
N GLU A 73 -11.06 11.60 16.28
CA GLU A 73 -12.44 11.20 16.56
C GLU A 73 -12.89 9.96 15.80
N ALA A 74 -12.11 9.50 14.80
CA ALA A 74 -12.45 8.32 14.04
C ALA A 74 -12.42 7.06 14.93
N LYS A 75 -13.37 6.16 14.67
CA LYS A 75 -13.48 4.85 15.34
C LYS A 75 -12.73 3.75 14.58
N LYS A 76 -12.64 3.88 13.26
CA LYS A 76 -11.96 2.93 12.39
C LYS A 76 -11.37 3.65 11.19
N VAL A 77 -10.09 3.38 10.90
CA VAL A 77 -9.42 3.85 9.68
C VAL A 77 -8.76 2.66 9.00
N GLN A 78 -8.84 2.62 7.66
CA GLN A 78 -8.25 1.56 6.85
C GLN A 78 -7.54 2.18 5.63
N LEU A 79 -6.40 1.62 5.27
CA LEU A 79 -5.75 1.84 3.99
C LEU A 79 -6.38 0.91 2.95
N ASP A 80 -6.96 1.46 1.89
CA ASP A 80 -7.63 0.71 0.82
C ASP A 80 -6.80 0.80 -0.46
N ILE A 81 -6.01 -0.23 -0.74
CA ILE A 81 -5.10 -0.31 -1.88
C ILE A 81 -5.07 -1.74 -2.45
N GLY A 82 -4.94 -1.86 -3.76
CA GLY A 82 -4.89 -3.17 -4.43
C GLY A 82 -6.15 -4.01 -4.25
N GLY A 83 -7.30 -3.38 -3.96
CA GLY A 83 -8.57 -4.06 -3.68
C GLY A 83 -8.66 -4.67 -2.27
N VAL A 84 -7.69 -4.39 -1.39
CA VAL A 84 -7.65 -4.88 0.00
C VAL A 84 -7.68 -3.70 0.96
N LYS A 85 -8.43 -3.85 2.06
CA LYS A 85 -8.51 -2.88 3.16
C LYS A 85 -7.68 -3.37 4.33
N TYR A 86 -6.62 -2.64 4.65
CA TYR A 86 -5.72 -2.91 5.75
C TYR A 86 -6.11 -2.03 6.95
N ASP A 87 -6.38 -2.63 8.10
CA ASP A 87 -6.72 -1.91 9.31
C ASP A 87 -5.52 -1.07 9.79
N MET A 88 -5.78 0.17 10.17
CA MET A 88 -4.78 1.07 10.73
C MET A 88 -4.90 1.13 12.25
N ILE A 89 -3.79 1.42 12.92
CA ILE A 89 -3.70 1.48 14.37
C ILE A 89 -3.58 2.95 14.80
N LYS A 90 -4.43 3.35 15.76
CA LYS A 90 -4.44 4.69 16.34
C LYS A 90 -3.44 4.79 17.48
N ASN A 91 -2.61 5.82 17.48
CA ASN A 91 -1.76 6.15 18.62
C ASN A 91 -2.46 7.12 19.58
N GLU A 92 -1.81 7.41 20.72
CA GLU A 92 -2.34 8.31 21.75
C GLU A 92 -2.54 9.76 21.27
N GLN A 93 -1.78 10.19 20.25
CA GLN A 93 -1.88 11.53 19.67
C GLN A 93 -2.99 11.67 18.63
N GLY A 94 -3.71 10.59 18.30
CA GLY A 94 -4.81 10.58 17.32
C GLY A 94 -4.38 10.33 15.90
N PHE A 95 -3.12 9.94 15.65
CA PHE A 95 -2.66 9.50 14.35
C PHE A 95 -2.95 8.01 14.14
N TRP A 96 -3.50 7.70 13.00
CA TRP A 96 -3.68 6.34 12.51
C TRP A 96 -2.55 5.99 11.55
N THR A 97 -1.91 4.85 11.76
CA THR A 97 -0.84 4.34 10.89
C THR A 97 -1.15 2.90 10.51
N GLY A 98 -1.00 2.57 9.24
CA GLY A 98 -1.22 1.21 8.73
C GLY A 98 -0.36 0.92 7.52
N GLU A 99 -0.17 -0.38 7.26
CA GLU A 99 0.67 -0.87 6.19
C GLU A 99 -0.11 -1.84 5.30
N SER A 100 0.22 -1.82 4.01
CA SER A 100 -0.27 -2.82 3.07
C SER A 100 0.67 -4.03 3.02
N GLU A 101 0.21 -5.12 2.45
CA GLU A 101 1.09 -6.12 1.86
C GLU A 101 1.82 -5.53 0.64
N ARG A 102 2.80 -6.28 0.12
CA ARG A 102 3.55 -5.90 -1.08
C ARG A 102 2.61 -5.56 -2.23
N GLN A 103 2.82 -4.42 -2.85
CA GLN A 103 2.15 -3.98 -4.08
C GLN A 103 3.06 -4.25 -5.29
N GLN A 104 2.46 -4.29 -6.47
CA GLN A 104 3.21 -4.39 -7.71
C GLN A 104 3.93 -3.07 -8.02
N GLU A 105 5.01 -3.12 -8.77
CA GLU A 105 5.71 -1.94 -9.27
C GLU A 105 4.77 -1.06 -10.12
N GLY A 106 4.97 0.26 -10.06
CA GLY A 106 4.24 1.25 -10.82
C GLY A 106 3.22 2.03 -10.00
N PHE A 107 2.35 2.75 -10.70
CA PHE A 107 1.38 3.66 -10.10
C PHE A 107 0.11 2.93 -9.65
N HIS A 108 -0.33 3.21 -8.41
CA HIS A 108 -1.56 2.68 -7.82
C HIS A 108 -2.46 3.80 -7.33
N TYR A 109 -3.77 3.68 -7.62
CA TYR A 109 -4.78 4.44 -6.90
C TYR A 109 -5.05 3.78 -5.54
N TYR A 110 -5.25 4.61 -4.52
CA TYR A 110 -5.67 4.15 -3.21
C TYR A 110 -6.58 5.16 -2.53
N GLN A 111 -7.22 4.76 -1.45
CA GLN A 111 -8.07 5.61 -0.62
C GLN A 111 -7.84 5.28 0.85
N LEU A 112 -8.28 6.17 1.72
CA LEU A 112 -8.46 5.88 3.13
C LEU A 112 -9.95 5.66 3.39
N ASN A 113 -10.28 4.66 4.20
CA ASN A 113 -11.64 4.48 4.69
C ASN A 113 -11.71 4.95 6.14
N VAL A 114 -12.48 6.00 6.39
CA VAL A 114 -12.67 6.59 7.71
C VAL A 114 -14.12 6.36 8.12
N ASP A 115 -14.35 5.54 9.13
CA ASP A 115 -15.69 5.17 9.63
C ASP A 115 -16.66 4.73 8.51
N GLY A 116 -16.12 4.04 7.49
CA GLY A 116 -16.87 3.57 6.33
C GLY A 116 -16.93 4.52 5.13
N ALA A 117 -16.51 5.77 5.28
CA ALA A 117 -16.41 6.72 4.17
C ALA A 117 -15.07 6.56 3.44
N SER A 118 -15.11 6.44 2.10
CA SER A 118 -13.90 6.43 1.27
C SER A 118 -13.48 7.86 0.97
N VAL A 119 -12.29 8.25 1.44
CA VAL A 119 -11.76 9.61 1.34
C VAL A 119 -10.35 9.59 0.73
N PRO A 120 -9.95 10.64 0.00
CA PRO A 120 -8.57 10.79 -0.44
C PRO A 120 -7.63 11.02 0.76
N ASP A 121 -6.38 10.56 0.64
CA ASP A 121 -5.32 10.85 1.59
C ASP A 121 -4.83 12.30 1.38
N PRO A 122 -4.86 13.15 2.40
CA PRO A 122 -4.37 14.53 2.27
C PRO A 122 -2.84 14.63 2.17
N GLY A 123 -2.11 13.54 2.33
CA GLY A 123 -0.65 13.48 2.22
C GLY A 123 -0.14 13.37 0.79
N THR A 124 -0.97 12.97 -0.16
CA THR A 124 -0.57 12.76 -1.55
C THR A 124 -1.22 13.74 -2.51
N LYS A 125 -0.65 13.91 -3.70
CA LYS A 125 -1.29 14.59 -4.82
C LYS A 125 -2.53 13.84 -5.23
N TYR A 126 -3.52 14.54 -5.79
CA TYR A 126 -4.73 13.93 -6.29
C TYR A 126 -4.64 13.66 -7.78
N PHE A 127 -5.16 12.51 -8.16
CA PHE A 127 -5.18 12.03 -9.54
C PHE A 127 -6.61 11.68 -9.92
N TYR A 128 -6.98 12.00 -11.15
CA TYR A 128 -8.29 11.61 -11.68
C TYR A 128 -8.19 10.24 -12.34
N GLY A 129 -8.98 9.28 -11.86
CA GLY A 129 -9.07 7.94 -12.43
C GLY A 129 -10.30 7.21 -11.94
N ALA A 130 -10.77 6.23 -12.69
CA ALA A 130 -11.98 5.46 -12.38
C ALA A 130 -13.20 6.36 -12.10
N GLY A 131 -13.32 7.48 -12.83
CA GLY A 131 -14.45 8.42 -12.73
C GLY A 131 -14.42 9.34 -11.50
N ARG A 132 -13.36 9.38 -10.72
CA ARG A 132 -13.24 10.21 -9.51
C ARG A 132 -11.82 10.72 -9.27
N TRP A 133 -11.72 11.74 -8.44
CA TRP A 133 -10.44 12.16 -7.86
C TRP A 133 -10.08 11.26 -6.68
N GLY A 134 -8.82 10.87 -6.60
CA GLY A 134 -8.33 9.98 -5.56
C GLY A 134 -6.85 10.16 -5.30
N SER A 135 -6.38 9.46 -4.30
CA SER A 135 -4.96 9.39 -3.95
C SER A 135 -4.22 8.48 -4.90
N GLY A 136 -2.94 8.78 -5.12
CA GLY A 136 -2.04 7.92 -5.87
C GLY A 136 -0.78 7.63 -5.09
N ILE A 137 -0.14 6.51 -5.40
CA ILE A 137 1.17 6.17 -4.88
C ILE A 137 1.99 5.49 -5.98
N GLU A 138 3.26 5.83 -6.04
CA GLU A 138 4.23 5.20 -6.93
C GLU A 138 5.01 4.16 -6.14
N ILE A 139 4.97 2.92 -6.57
CA ILE A 139 5.84 1.85 -6.10
C ILE A 139 7.03 1.82 -7.07
N PRO A 140 8.26 2.14 -6.62
CA PRO A 140 9.41 2.23 -7.50
C PRO A 140 9.61 0.96 -8.32
N ALA A 141 9.73 1.11 -9.63
CA ALA A 141 9.97 0.01 -10.54
C ALA A 141 11.48 -0.19 -10.76
N HIS A 142 11.87 -1.39 -11.16
CA HIS A 142 13.26 -1.72 -11.48
C HIS A 142 13.83 -0.89 -12.65
N ASP A 143 12.95 -0.36 -13.52
CA ASP A 143 13.27 0.51 -14.65
C ASP A 143 12.85 1.97 -14.44
N GLU A 144 12.72 2.42 -13.19
CA GLU A 144 12.30 3.78 -12.80
C GLU A 144 13.07 4.85 -13.56
N ASP A 145 14.36 4.63 -13.84
CA ASP A 145 15.19 5.57 -14.59
C ASP A 145 14.61 5.92 -15.97
N PHE A 146 13.82 5.05 -16.57
CA PHE A 146 13.17 5.30 -17.86
C PHE A 146 12.18 6.48 -17.81
N TYR A 147 11.43 6.62 -16.72
CA TYR A 147 10.36 7.62 -16.58
C TYR A 147 10.59 8.63 -15.47
N ALA A 148 11.63 8.51 -14.66
CA ALA A 148 11.95 9.44 -13.60
C ALA A 148 12.17 10.85 -14.14
N LEU A 149 11.79 11.85 -13.34
CA LEU A 149 12.10 13.25 -13.64
C LEU A 149 13.61 13.46 -13.62
N LYS A 150 14.17 13.96 -14.71
CA LYS A 150 15.59 14.24 -14.87
C LYS A 150 15.83 15.72 -15.16
N ASP A 151 17.03 16.19 -14.88
CA ASP A 151 17.48 17.54 -15.24
C ASP A 151 17.82 17.61 -16.74
N VAL A 152 16.77 17.64 -17.56
CA VAL A 152 16.83 17.74 -19.02
C VAL A 152 15.75 18.72 -19.48
N PRO A 153 15.88 19.31 -20.71
CA PRO A 153 14.81 20.13 -21.25
C PRO A 153 13.48 19.36 -21.34
N HIS A 154 12.46 19.86 -20.66
CA HIS A 154 11.12 19.28 -20.65
C HIS A 154 10.20 19.95 -21.66
N GLY A 155 9.20 19.21 -22.10
CA GLY A 155 8.12 19.71 -22.95
C GLY A 155 7.05 20.44 -22.17
N LEU A 156 5.97 20.80 -22.87
CA LEU A 156 4.81 21.46 -22.29
C LEU A 156 3.59 20.55 -22.38
N VAL A 157 2.73 20.62 -21.37
CA VAL A 157 1.38 20.04 -21.40
C VAL A 157 0.38 21.18 -21.50
N SER A 158 -0.31 21.28 -22.65
CA SER A 158 -1.34 22.28 -22.88
C SER A 158 -2.72 21.67 -22.69
N GLU A 159 -3.60 22.36 -21.99
CA GLU A 159 -5.01 22.02 -21.89
C GLU A 159 -5.79 22.73 -23.00
N LEU A 160 -6.52 21.96 -23.80
CA LEU A 160 -7.37 22.48 -24.87
C LEU A 160 -8.83 22.13 -24.60
N ASN A 161 -9.67 23.16 -24.66
CA ASN A 161 -11.11 23.01 -24.66
C ASN A 161 -11.63 23.22 -26.08
N TYR A 162 -12.36 22.28 -26.62
CA TYR A 162 -12.93 22.34 -27.96
C TYR A 162 -14.36 21.83 -28.01
N TYR A 163 -15.12 22.38 -28.94
CA TYR A 163 -16.48 21.90 -29.19
C TYR A 163 -16.47 20.74 -30.19
N SER A 164 -16.88 19.56 -29.76
CA SER A 164 -17.01 18.39 -30.62
C SER A 164 -18.34 18.43 -31.39
N LYS A 165 -18.27 18.56 -32.72
CA LYS A 165 -19.45 18.49 -33.59
C LYS A 165 -20.13 17.12 -33.60
N ILE A 166 -19.34 16.04 -33.33
CA ILE A 166 -19.84 14.66 -33.30
C ILE A 166 -20.71 14.43 -32.07
N THR A 167 -20.19 14.82 -30.88
CA THR A 167 -20.89 14.61 -29.60
C THR A 167 -21.73 15.80 -29.19
N GLN A 168 -21.71 16.88 -29.96
CA GLN A 168 -22.45 18.14 -29.74
C GLN A 168 -22.22 18.68 -28.31
N SER A 169 -20.97 18.60 -27.82
CA SER A 169 -20.58 19.02 -26.47
C SER A 169 -19.17 19.55 -26.41
N TRP A 170 -18.90 20.36 -25.39
CA TRP A 170 -17.57 20.79 -25.08
C TRP A 170 -16.75 19.61 -24.56
N ARG A 171 -15.53 19.49 -25.06
CA ARG A 171 -14.55 18.47 -24.69
C ARG A 171 -13.26 19.11 -24.27
N ARG A 172 -12.49 18.37 -23.49
CA ARG A 172 -11.16 18.75 -23.04
C ARG A 172 -10.16 17.68 -23.46
N CYS A 173 -8.99 18.10 -23.91
CA CYS A 173 -7.83 17.20 -24.08
C CYS A 173 -6.57 17.88 -23.59
N PHE A 174 -5.58 17.06 -23.29
CA PHE A 174 -4.23 17.50 -22.96
C PHE A 174 -3.30 17.16 -24.12
N VAL A 175 -2.46 18.10 -24.52
CA VAL A 175 -1.49 17.92 -25.59
C VAL A 175 -0.09 18.14 -25.02
N TYR A 176 0.71 17.07 -25.00
CA TYR A 176 2.14 17.19 -24.71
C TYR A 176 2.89 17.56 -25.98
N THR A 177 3.71 18.60 -25.91
CA THR A 177 4.65 18.97 -26.96
C THR A 177 6.07 18.86 -26.41
N PRO A 178 7.02 18.19 -27.13
CA PRO A 178 8.38 18.02 -26.64
C PRO A 178 9.15 19.35 -26.54
N ALA A 179 10.26 19.35 -25.82
CA ALA A 179 11.11 20.51 -25.69
C ALA A 179 11.53 21.07 -27.08
N GLY A 180 11.42 22.37 -27.24
CA GLY A 180 11.77 23.03 -28.49
C GLY A 180 10.74 22.92 -29.62
N TYR A 181 9.57 22.37 -29.36
CA TYR A 181 8.48 22.27 -30.34
C TYR A 181 8.08 23.61 -30.94
N GLU A 182 7.95 24.65 -30.14
CA GLU A 182 7.48 25.96 -30.53
C GLU A 182 8.47 26.73 -31.40
N VAL A 183 9.77 26.46 -31.23
CA VAL A 183 10.84 27.16 -31.98
C VAL A 183 11.23 26.47 -33.27
N ASN A 184 10.87 25.21 -33.44
CA ASN A 184 11.20 24.40 -34.61
C ASN A 184 9.99 24.02 -35.42
N THR A 185 9.36 24.99 -36.06
CA THR A 185 8.09 24.82 -36.81
C THR A 185 8.20 23.95 -38.06
N LYS A 186 9.41 23.61 -38.52
CA LYS A 186 9.61 22.70 -39.66
C LYS A 186 9.75 21.22 -39.29
N ARG A 187 9.91 20.93 -37.99
CA ARG A 187 10.08 19.58 -37.52
C ARG A 187 8.72 18.88 -37.36
N HIS A 188 8.56 17.71 -37.94
CA HIS A 188 7.39 16.86 -37.76
C HIS A 188 7.67 15.84 -36.67
N TYR A 189 6.66 15.61 -35.83
CA TYR A 189 6.72 14.64 -34.73
C TYR A 189 5.65 13.56 -34.92
N PRO A 190 5.92 12.33 -34.52
CA PRO A 190 4.87 11.31 -34.44
C PRO A 190 3.84 11.72 -33.39
N VAL A 191 2.59 11.32 -33.58
CA VAL A 191 1.50 11.62 -32.65
C VAL A 191 1.06 10.32 -31.97
N LEU A 192 1.03 10.35 -30.63
CA LEU A 192 0.45 9.30 -29.82
C LEU A 192 -0.91 9.78 -29.26
N TYR A 193 -1.97 9.06 -29.55
CA TYR A 193 -3.28 9.28 -28.98
C TYR A 193 -3.50 8.36 -27.79
N LEU A 194 -3.67 8.93 -26.59
CA LEU A 194 -3.98 8.18 -25.37
C LEU A 194 -5.45 8.42 -25.02
N GLN A 195 -6.19 7.34 -24.89
CA GLN A 195 -7.59 7.35 -24.48
C GLN A 195 -7.77 6.39 -23.30
N HIS A 196 -8.42 6.85 -22.26
CA HIS A 196 -8.82 6.01 -21.14
C HIS A 196 -10.20 6.41 -20.59
#